data_9a07144f5b2b511eb7feb4fc7c73724e
#
_entry.id   9a07144f5b2b511eb7feb4fc7c73724e
#
_cell.length_a   1.000
_cell.length_b   1.000
_cell.length_c   1.000
_cell.angle_alpha   90.00
_cell.angle_beta   90.00
_cell.angle_gamma   90.00
#
_symmetry.space_group_name_H-M   'P 1'
#
loop_
_entity.id
_entity.type
_entity.pdbx_description
1 polymer ?
#
loop_
_entity_poly.entity_id
_entity_poly.type
_entity_poly.pdbx_seq_one_letter_code
_entity_poly.pdbx_strand_id
1 'polypeptide(L)'
;AVVFSPNELALIQEGPAERRAFLDGAISQVMPRYLATLGTMSRILLQRNTLITDMQKSGNAAAMEPLLETWDRSFARVAYSVCHARARFLKRLAPPAAEIYESICKRSDQPFSLAYQPSIPAPQGADWAEIPPAEGEAHIRSALAAARLEDYKNYCTTVGPHRDNME
;
A
#
# COMPACT_ATOMS: atom_id res chain seq x y z
N ALA A 1 -20.04 9.11 -12.83
CA ALA A 1 -21.04 9.53 -11.84
C ALA A 1 -20.33 10.13 -10.64
N VAL A 2 -20.75 11.28 -10.18
CA VAL A 2 -20.31 11.86 -8.90
C VAL A 2 -21.23 11.30 -7.83
N VAL A 3 -20.68 10.57 -6.89
CA VAL A 3 -21.43 10.05 -5.73
C VAL A 3 -20.99 10.87 -4.53
N PHE A 4 -21.91 11.57 -3.92
CA PHE A 4 -21.73 12.21 -2.63
C PHE A 4 -22.53 11.41 -1.59
N SER A 5 -21.85 10.83 -0.62
CA SER A 5 -22.48 10.08 0.47
C SER A 5 -22.00 10.64 1.82
N PRO A 6 -22.86 10.71 2.84
CA PRO A 6 -22.42 11.03 4.20
C PRO A 6 -21.32 10.13 4.74
N ASN A 7 -21.22 8.90 4.20
CA ASN A 7 -20.14 7.96 4.55
C ASN A 7 -18.75 8.42 4.09
N GLU A 8 -18.65 9.41 3.19
CA GLU A 8 -17.35 9.94 2.76
C GLU A 8 -16.69 10.83 3.83
N LEU A 9 -17.45 11.31 4.82
CA LEU A 9 -16.90 11.93 6.03
C LEU A 9 -16.05 10.91 6.84
N ALA A 10 -16.30 9.62 6.70
CA ALA A 10 -15.50 8.55 7.28
C ALA A 10 -14.01 8.61 6.85
N LEU A 11 -13.71 9.12 5.66
CA LEU A 11 -12.32 9.32 5.18
C LEU A 11 -11.47 10.17 6.14
N ILE A 12 -12.10 11.16 6.76
CA ILE A 12 -11.43 12.09 7.68
C ILE A 12 -11.49 11.57 9.12
N GLN A 13 -12.61 10.92 9.50
CA GLN A 13 -12.87 10.50 10.87
C GLN A 13 -12.36 9.09 11.19
N GLU A 14 -12.29 8.22 10.19
CA GLU A 14 -11.89 6.82 10.36
C GLU A 14 -10.39 6.60 10.06
N GLY A 15 -9.93 5.37 10.32
CA GLY A 15 -8.53 5.01 10.27
C GLY A 15 -7.97 4.80 8.85
N PRO A 16 -6.67 4.44 8.75
CA PRO A 16 -6.00 4.19 7.47
C PRO A 16 -6.64 3.11 6.61
N ALA A 17 -7.39 2.17 7.20
CA ALA A 17 -8.05 1.11 6.45
C ALA A 17 -9.13 1.65 5.51
N GLU A 18 -9.95 2.57 6.00
CA GLU A 18 -11.02 3.20 5.21
C GLU A 18 -10.44 4.11 4.12
N ARG A 19 -9.39 4.86 4.43
CA ARG A 19 -8.69 5.67 3.43
C ARG A 19 -8.11 4.81 2.31
N ARG A 20 -7.49 3.66 2.65
CA ARG A 20 -7.03 2.71 1.62
C ARG A 20 -8.18 2.15 0.78
N ALA A 21 -9.28 1.75 1.42
CA ALA A 21 -10.44 1.21 0.71
C ALA A 21 -11.02 2.22 -0.28
N PHE A 22 -11.14 3.48 0.11
CA PHE A 22 -11.56 4.56 -0.77
C PHE A 22 -10.61 4.75 -1.95
N LEU A 23 -9.31 4.88 -1.68
CA LEU A 23 -8.29 5.06 -2.72
C LEU A 23 -8.28 3.90 -3.71
N ASP A 24 -8.29 2.67 -3.19
CA ASP A 24 -8.29 1.46 -4.01
C ASP A 24 -9.59 1.34 -4.84
N GLY A 25 -10.72 1.75 -4.28
CA GLY A 25 -11.99 1.84 -4.98
C GLY A 25 -11.94 2.84 -6.13
N ALA A 26 -11.42 4.04 -5.90
CA ALA A 26 -11.27 5.07 -6.91
C ALA A 26 -10.33 4.65 -8.05
N ILE A 27 -9.18 4.04 -7.72
CA ILE A 27 -8.23 3.52 -8.71
C ILE A 27 -8.88 2.40 -9.54
N SER A 28 -9.63 1.50 -8.89
CA SER A 28 -10.28 0.37 -9.56
C SER A 28 -11.31 0.80 -10.60
N GLN A 29 -11.97 1.95 -10.41
CA GLN A 29 -12.92 2.50 -11.39
C GLN A 29 -12.23 2.97 -12.68
N VAL A 30 -11.01 3.49 -12.61
CA VAL A 30 -10.25 3.98 -13.77
C VAL A 30 -9.27 2.95 -14.32
N MET A 31 -8.92 1.93 -13.51
CA MET A 31 -7.98 0.87 -13.86
C MET A 31 -8.54 -0.50 -13.44
N PRO A 32 -9.44 -1.13 -14.23
CA PRO A 32 -10.10 -2.38 -13.81
C PRO A 32 -9.14 -3.53 -13.43
N ARG A 33 -7.95 -3.58 -14.05
CA ARG A 33 -6.92 -4.58 -13.72
C ARG A 33 -6.36 -4.42 -12.30
N TYR A 34 -6.47 -3.23 -11.73
CA TYR A 34 -5.99 -2.94 -10.38
C TYR A 34 -6.74 -3.76 -9.31
N LEU A 35 -8.05 -3.95 -9.47
CA LEU A 35 -8.84 -4.78 -8.57
C LEU A 35 -8.33 -6.24 -8.53
N ALA A 36 -7.98 -6.80 -9.69
CA ALA A 36 -7.38 -8.14 -9.77
C ALA A 36 -6.00 -8.20 -9.08
N THR A 37 -5.23 -7.11 -9.18
CA THR A 37 -3.94 -6.96 -8.48
C THR A 37 -4.12 -6.97 -6.97
N LEU A 38 -5.09 -6.24 -6.44
CA LEU A 38 -5.43 -6.24 -5.01
C LEU A 38 -5.85 -7.63 -4.51
N GLY A 39 -6.71 -8.33 -5.28
CA GLY A 39 -7.11 -9.70 -4.95
C GLY A 39 -5.93 -10.68 -4.95
N THR A 40 -4.98 -10.50 -5.87
CA THR A 40 -3.75 -11.30 -5.92
C THR A 40 -2.86 -10.99 -4.74
N MET A 41 -2.68 -9.71 -4.39
CA MET A 41 -1.91 -9.29 -3.22
C MET A 41 -2.48 -9.90 -1.93
N SER A 42 -3.80 -9.84 -1.75
CA SER A 42 -4.46 -10.38 -0.56
C SER A 42 -4.24 -11.89 -0.42
N ARG A 43 -4.31 -12.63 -1.52
CA ARG A 43 -4.04 -14.09 -1.51
C ARG A 43 -2.59 -14.41 -1.17
N ILE A 44 -1.63 -13.69 -1.77
CA ILE A 44 -0.21 -13.88 -1.47
C ILE A 44 0.07 -13.53 -0.01
N LEU A 45 -0.47 -12.42 0.48
CA LEU A 45 -0.33 -11.99 1.86
C LEU A 45 -0.86 -13.04 2.85
N LEU A 46 -2.00 -13.64 2.56
CA LEU A 46 -2.57 -14.72 3.37
C LEU A 46 -1.63 -15.91 3.43
N GLN A 47 -1.13 -16.39 2.28
CA GLN A 47 -0.21 -17.54 2.21
C GLN A 47 1.11 -17.25 2.95
N ARG A 48 1.66 -16.04 2.76
CA ARG A 48 2.86 -15.61 3.47
C ARG A 48 2.64 -15.60 4.99
N ASN A 49 1.53 -15.06 5.47
CA ASN A 49 1.21 -14.99 6.90
C ASN A 49 0.97 -16.39 7.49
N THR A 50 0.31 -17.29 6.75
CA THR A 50 0.15 -18.69 7.15
C THR A 50 1.51 -19.36 7.32
N LEU A 51 2.40 -19.20 6.34
CA LEU A 51 3.75 -19.77 6.42
C LEU A 51 4.53 -19.21 7.62
N ILE A 52 4.51 -17.91 7.88
CA ILE A 52 5.15 -17.29 9.05
C ILE A 52 4.61 -17.92 10.35
N THR A 53 3.29 -18.10 10.44
CA THR A 53 2.65 -18.71 11.60
C THR A 53 3.13 -20.18 11.77
N ASP A 54 3.21 -20.94 10.70
CA ASP A 54 3.65 -22.34 10.72
C ASP A 54 5.14 -22.47 11.10
N MET A 55 5.98 -21.57 10.58
CA MET A 55 7.41 -21.48 10.95
C MET A 55 7.59 -21.25 12.44
N GLN A 56 6.79 -20.38 13.04
CA GLN A 56 6.86 -20.10 14.47
C GLN A 56 6.35 -21.26 15.32
N LYS A 57 5.28 -21.94 14.90
CA LYS A 57 4.69 -23.05 15.64
C LYS A 57 5.51 -24.33 15.55
N SER A 58 6.11 -24.61 14.39
CA SER A 58 6.83 -25.85 14.16
C SER A 58 8.27 -25.84 14.70
N GLY A 59 8.83 -24.66 15.00
CA GLY A 59 10.24 -24.50 15.34
C GLY A 59 11.22 -24.83 14.19
N ASN A 60 10.70 -25.07 12.98
CA ASN A 60 11.49 -25.47 11.81
C ASN A 60 11.63 -24.32 10.79
N ALA A 61 11.89 -23.11 11.28
CA ALA A 61 11.98 -21.91 10.46
C ALA A 61 13.02 -22.03 9.34
N ALA A 62 14.20 -22.59 9.65
CA ALA A 62 15.29 -22.69 8.68
C ALA A 62 14.94 -23.54 7.44
N ALA A 63 14.19 -24.62 7.59
CA ALA A 63 13.77 -25.45 6.46
C ALA A 63 12.70 -24.80 5.58
N MET A 64 11.94 -23.87 6.14
CA MET A 64 10.83 -23.18 5.45
C MET A 64 11.25 -21.84 4.84
N GLU A 65 12.45 -21.33 5.15
CA GLU A 65 12.98 -20.05 4.67
C GLU A 65 12.97 -19.91 3.13
N PRO A 66 13.39 -20.92 2.33
CA PRO A 66 13.35 -20.82 0.88
C PRO A 66 11.93 -20.64 0.31
N LEU A 67 10.94 -21.21 0.98
CA LEU A 67 9.54 -21.04 0.61
C LEU A 67 9.07 -19.61 0.93
N LEU A 68 9.47 -19.07 2.09
CA LEU A 68 9.16 -17.70 2.47
C LEU A 68 9.78 -16.68 1.49
N GLU A 69 11.02 -16.88 1.05
CA GLU A 69 11.65 -16.06 0.02
C GLU A 69 10.89 -16.10 -1.32
N THR A 70 10.28 -17.22 -1.64
CA THR A 70 9.44 -17.35 -2.85
C THR A 70 8.17 -16.52 -2.73
N TRP A 71 7.53 -16.53 -1.56
CA TRP A 71 6.40 -15.65 -1.27
C TRP A 71 6.81 -14.19 -1.21
N ASP A 72 7.97 -13.85 -0.66
CA ASP A 72 8.51 -12.49 -0.64
C ASP A 72 8.69 -11.93 -2.07
N ARG A 73 9.25 -12.73 -2.99
CA ARG A 73 9.36 -12.32 -4.41
C ARG A 73 8.01 -12.08 -5.06
N SER A 74 7.07 -12.98 -4.81
CA SER A 74 5.72 -12.88 -5.34
C SER A 74 4.98 -11.67 -4.78
N PHE A 75 5.09 -11.45 -3.46
CA PHE A 75 4.50 -10.29 -2.79
C PHE A 75 5.11 -8.99 -3.27
N ALA A 76 6.44 -8.89 -3.36
CA ALA A 76 7.14 -7.67 -3.77
C ALA A 76 6.71 -7.18 -5.16
N ARG A 77 6.52 -8.10 -6.12
CA ARG A 77 6.03 -7.76 -7.46
C ARG A 77 4.65 -7.12 -7.43
N VAL A 78 3.73 -7.71 -6.69
CA VAL A 78 2.35 -7.23 -6.62
C VAL A 78 2.26 -5.98 -5.74
N ALA A 79 2.99 -5.94 -4.64
CA ALA A 79 3.09 -4.78 -3.76
C ALA A 79 3.65 -3.54 -4.49
N TYR A 80 4.70 -3.71 -5.29
CA TYR A 80 5.19 -2.63 -6.15
C TYR A 80 4.08 -2.07 -7.04
N SER A 81 3.33 -2.94 -7.72
CA SER A 81 2.25 -2.51 -8.61
C SER A 81 1.19 -1.68 -7.88
N VAL A 82 0.89 -2.03 -6.63
CA VAL A 82 -0.07 -1.29 -5.78
C VAL A 82 0.51 0.05 -5.35
N CYS A 83 1.74 0.09 -4.80
CA CYS A 83 2.39 1.33 -4.38
C CYS A 83 2.53 2.32 -5.54
N HIS A 84 3.00 1.84 -6.68
CA HIS A 84 3.16 2.65 -7.90
C HIS A 84 1.82 3.21 -8.40
N ALA A 85 0.76 2.40 -8.42
CA ALA A 85 -0.56 2.85 -8.85
C ALA A 85 -1.14 3.91 -7.91
N ARG A 86 -1.03 3.70 -6.58
CA ARG A 86 -1.49 4.66 -5.57
C ARG A 86 -0.73 5.98 -5.66
N ALA A 87 0.59 5.94 -5.71
CA ALA A 87 1.43 7.13 -5.83
C ALA A 87 1.10 7.93 -7.10
N ARG A 88 1.01 7.26 -8.26
CA ARG A 88 0.64 7.92 -9.52
C ARG A 88 -0.76 8.50 -9.49
N PHE A 89 -1.70 7.81 -8.90
CA PHE A 89 -3.08 8.28 -8.80
C PHE A 89 -3.17 9.54 -7.94
N LEU A 90 -2.56 9.52 -6.74
CA LEU A 90 -2.56 10.68 -5.83
C LEU A 90 -1.80 11.87 -6.42
N LYS A 91 -0.66 11.62 -7.08
CA LYS A 91 0.10 12.67 -7.78
C LYS A 91 -0.74 13.41 -8.84
N ARG A 92 -1.64 12.68 -9.51
CA ARG A 92 -2.55 13.27 -10.52
C ARG A 92 -3.80 13.88 -9.91
N LEU A 93 -4.23 13.38 -8.75
CA LEU A 93 -5.44 13.85 -8.07
C LEU A 93 -5.18 15.11 -7.25
N ALA A 94 -4.01 15.26 -6.65
CA ALA A 94 -3.72 16.34 -5.71
C ALA A 94 -3.89 17.76 -6.31
N PRO A 95 -3.38 18.08 -7.51
CA PRO A 95 -3.54 19.42 -8.07
C PRO A 95 -5.01 19.84 -8.28
N PRO A 96 -5.86 19.08 -9.02
CA PRO A 96 -7.25 19.49 -9.19
C PRO A 96 -8.06 19.48 -7.89
N ALA A 97 -7.72 18.61 -6.94
CA ALA A 97 -8.37 18.60 -5.63
C ALA A 97 -8.04 19.87 -4.84
N ALA A 98 -6.79 20.34 -4.89
CA ALA A 98 -6.39 21.61 -4.26
C ALA A 98 -7.13 22.81 -4.87
N GLU A 99 -7.22 22.89 -6.19
CA GLU A 99 -7.97 23.96 -6.90
C GLU A 99 -9.45 24.00 -6.49
N ILE A 100 -10.09 22.83 -6.42
CA ILE A 100 -11.50 22.73 -5.99
C ILE A 100 -11.62 23.14 -4.52
N TYR A 101 -10.74 22.67 -3.66
CA TYR A 101 -10.75 23.02 -2.24
C TYR A 101 -10.62 24.52 -2.02
N GLU A 102 -9.68 25.19 -2.68
CA GLU A 102 -9.50 26.64 -2.61
C GLU A 102 -10.74 27.39 -3.09
N SER A 103 -11.38 26.92 -4.17
CA SER A 103 -12.61 27.53 -4.69
C SER A 103 -13.79 27.48 -3.72
N ILE A 104 -13.87 26.40 -2.91
CA ILE A 104 -14.95 26.19 -1.93
C ILE A 104 -14.65 26.93 -0.63
N CYS A 105 -13.44 26.75 -0.09
CA CYS A 105 -13.11 27.26 1.25
C CYS A 105 -12.81 28.76 1.29
N LYS A 106 -12.45 29.39 0.16
CA LYS A 106 -12.05 30.82 0.08
C LYS A 106 -11.03 31.25 1.14
N ARG A 107 -10.25 30.30 1.64
CA ARG A 107 -9.23 30.48 2.67
C ARG A 107 -7.88 30.10 2.11
N SER A 108 -6.95 31.04 2.13
CA SER A 108 -5.55 30.83 1.73
C SER A 108 -4.63 30.42 2.89
N ASP A 109 -5.15 30.43 4.11
CA ASP A 109 -4.40 30.16 5.34
C ASP A 109 -4.31 28.66 5.70
N GLN A 110 -5.06 27.82 5.02
CA GLN A 110 -5.04 26.37 5.19
C GLN A 110 -4.84 25.67 3.83
N PRO A 111 -3.60 25.46 3.38
CA PRO A 111 -3.36 24.80 2.11
C PRO A 111 -3.85 23.35 2.17
N PHE A 112 -4.55 22.93 1.12
CA PHE A 112 -4.88 21.53 0.93
C PHE A 112 -3.63 20.75 0.51
N SER A 113 -3.37 19.62 1.17
CA SER A 113 -2.34 18.67 0.73
C SER A 113 -2.92 17.27 0.68
N LEU A 114 -2.46 16.48 -0.27
CA LEU A 114 -2.82 15.08 -0.40
C LEU A 114 -1.52 14.30 -0.64
N ALA A 115 -1.10 13.51 0.34
CA ALA A 115 0.17 12.81 0.31
C ALA A 115 -0.02 11.29 0.49
N TYR A 116 0.74 10.52 -0.27
CA TYR A 116 0.86 9.08 -0.07
C TYR A 116 1.89 8.79 1.02
N GLN A 117 1.49 8.02 2.01
CA GLN A 117 2.32 7.58 3.11
C GLN A 117 2.52 6.06 3.06
N PRO A 118 3.47 5.57 2.28
CA PRO A 118 3.75 4.15 2.20
C PRO A 118 4.43 3.64 3.47
N SER A 119 4.07 2.45 3.93
CA SER A 119 4.73 1.77 5.05
C SER A 119 6.17 1.35 4.72
N ILE A 120 6.48 1.21 3.45
CA ILE A 120 7.83 1.06 2.91
C ILE A 120 8.16 2.38 2.20
N PRO A 121 8.94 3.28 2.81
CA PRO A 121 9.34 4.53 2.16
C PRO A 121 10.06 4.25 0.84
N ALA A 122 9.90 5.14 -0.12
CA ALA A 122 10.62 5.02 -1.38
C ALA A 122 12.15 5.17 -1.18
N PRO A 123 12.98 4.50 -2.00
CA PRO A 123 14.43 4.58 -1.85
C PRO A 123 14.94 6.01 -2.02
N GLN A 124 15.83 6.46 -1.14
CA GLN A 124 16.55 7.74 -1.20
C GLN A 124 15.68 8.98 -1.47
N GLY A 125 14.43 8.99 -1.00
CA GLY A 125 13.50 10.12 -1.21
C GLY A 125 12.91 10.20 -2.62
N ALA A 126 13.06 9.16 -3.43
CA ALA A 126 12.37 9.04 -4.70
C ALA A 126 10.84 8.96 -4.52
N ASP A 127 10.12 9.16 -5.62
CA ASP A 127 8.66 9.02 -5.66
C ASP A 127 8.29 7.60 -6.18
N TRP A 128 7.47 6.87 -5.45
CA TRP A 128 6.95 5.56 -5.90
C TRP A 128 6.30 5.61 -7.29
N ALA A 129 5.82 6.78 -7.70
CA ALA A 129 5.27 6.98 -9.04
C ALA A 129 6.30 6.91 -10.17
N GLU A 130 7.59 7.08 -9.85
CA GLU A 130 8.68 7.19 -10.84
C GLU A 130 9.67 6.00 -10.79
N ILE A 131 9.62 5.17 -9.74
CA ILE A 131 10.55 4.06 -9.56
C ILE A 131 10.30 2.97 -10.60
N PRO A 132 11.33 2.47 -11.30
CA PRO A 132 11.18 1.35 -12.22
C PRO A 132 10.81 0.04 -11.50
N PRO A 133 10.07 -0.88 -12.17
CA PRO A 133 9.61 -2.13 -11.54
C PRO A 133 10.71 -2.95 -10.88
N ALA A 134 11.83 -3.18 -11.58
CA ALA A 134 12.92 -3.99 -11.05
C ALA A 134 13.53 -3.42 -9.78
N GLU A 135 13.68 -2.10 -9.71
CA GLU A 135 14.22 -1.39 -8.55
C GLU A 135 13.21 -1.42 -7.39
N GLY A 136 11.94 -1.09 -7.66
CA GLY A 136 10.90 -1.08 -6.64
C GLY A 136 10.64 -2.47 -6.05
N GLU A 137 10.61 -3.53 -6.88
CA GLU A 137 10.49 -4.91 -6.40
C GLU A 137 11.69 -5.32 -5.53
N ALA A 138 12.91 -4.96 -5.92
CA ALA A 138 14.10 -5.24 -5.12
C ALA A 138 14.08 -4.51 -3.78
N HIS A 139 13.64 -3.25 -3.78
CA HIS A 139 13.52 -2.44 -2.57
C HIS A 139 12.49 -3.03 -1.59
N ILE A 140 11.32 -3.44 -2.09
CA ILE A 140 10.30 -4.10 -1.26
C ILE A 140 10.84 -5.42 -0.67
N ARG A 141 11.55 -6.24 -1.45
CA ARG A 141 12.16 -7.46 -0.93
C ARG A 141 13.14 -7.19 0.20
N SER A 142 13.96 -6.15 0.05
CA SER A 142 14.90 -5.74 1.11
C SER A 142 14.16 -5.29 2.36
N ALA A 143 13.06 -4.54 2.22
CA ALA A 143 12.23 -4.12 3.35
C ALA A 143 11.55 -5.32 4.06
N LEU A 144 11.06 -6.31 3.31
CA LEU A 144 10.50 -7.54 3.87
C LEU A 144 11.56 -8.33 4.66
N ALA A 145 12.77 -8.44 4.10
CA ALA A 145 13.88 -9.12 4.79
C ALA A 145 14.28 -8.39 6.08
N ALA A 146 14.32 -7.06 6.06
CA ALA A 146 14.60 -6.26 7.25
C ALA A 146 13.50 -6.38 8.33
N ALA A 147 12.23 -6.51 7.92
CA ALA A 147 11.09 -6.65 8.82
C ALA A 147 10.90 -8.08 9.36
N ARG A 148 11.71 -9.05 8.94
CA ARG A 148 11.54 -10.49 9.21
C ARG A 148 11.36 -10.84 10.69
N LEU A 149 12.16 -10.26 11.55
CA LEU A 149 12.08 -10.50 13.00
C LEU A 149 10.77 -9.98 13.59
N GLU A 150 10.31 -8.84 13.10
CA GLU A 150 9.05 -8.25 13.54
C GLU A 150 7.85 -9.02 13.00
N ASP A 151 7.92 -9.49 11.76
CA ASP A 151 6.92 -10.38 11.16
C ASP A 151 6.76 -11.66 12.00
N TYR A 152 7.86 -12.25 12.45
CA TYR A 152 7.83 -13.44 13.29
C TYR A 152 7.20 -13.19 14.66
N LYS A 153 7.50 -12.07 15.32
CA LYS A 153 6.89 -11.70 16.61
C LYS A 153 5.39 -11.49 16.49
N ASN A 154 4.96 -10.89 15.39
CA ASN A 154 3.53 -10.53 15.19
C ASN A 154 2.75 -11.61 14.42
N TYR A 155 3.38 -12.70 14.00
CA TYR A 155 2.75 -13.76 13.20
C TYR A 155 2.13 -13.26 11.90
N CYS A 156 2.60 -12.15 11.37
CA CYS A 156 2.05 -11.54 10.16
C CYS A 156 3.06 -10.60 9.49
N THR A 157 2.79 -10.25 8.25
CA THR A 157 3.54 -9.25 7.48
C THR A 157 3.28 -7.86 8.06
N THR A 158 4.33 -7.19 8.51
CA THR A 158 4.24 -5.90 9.20
C THR A 158 4.46 -4.70 8.28
N VAL A 159 5.01 -4.90 7.08
CA VAL A 159 5.27 -3.85 6.08
C VAL A 159 4.66 -4.19 4.72
N GLY A 160 4.28 -3.18 3.95
CA GLY A 160 3.71 -3.34 2.61
C GLY A 160 2.39 -2.58 2.41
N PRO A 161 1.81 -2.58 1.20
CA PRO A 161 0.67 -1.73 0.84
C PRO A 161 -0.58 -1.89 1.71
N HIS A 162 -0.74 -3.01 2.39
CA HIS A 162 -1.82 -3.25 3.35
C HIS A 162 -1.66 -2.47 4.65
N ARG A 163 -0.52 -1.82 4.87
CA ARG A 163 -0.19 -0.96 6.03
C ARG A 163 -0.05 0.52 5.68
N ASP A 164 -0.17 0.87 4.41
CA ASP A 164 -0.02 2.25 3.95
C ASP A 164 -1.12 3.18 4.46
N ASN A 165 -0.84 4.48 4.35
CA ASN A 165 -1.78 5.55 4.63
C ASN A 165 -1.77 6.60 3.50
N MET A 166 -2.73 7.52 3.54
CA MET A 166 -2.74 8.79 2.80
C MET A 166 -3.23 9.91 3.73
N GLU A 167 -2.70 11.07 3.56
CA GLU A 167 -3.03 12.30 4.28
C GLU A 167 -3.30 13.44 3.31
#